data_c4cddee9d72b4d7bd9ea9dd7c2e4a1f7
#
_entry.id   c4cddee9d72b4d7bd9ea9dd7c2e4a1f7
#
_cell.length_a   1.000
_cell.length_b   1.000
_cell.length_c   1.000
_cell.angle_alpha   90.00
_cell.angle_beta   90.00
_cell.angle_gamma   90.00
#
_symmetry.space_group_name_H-M   'P 1'
#
loop_
_entity.id
_entity.type
_entity.pdbx_description
1 polymer ?
#
loop_
_entity_poly.entity_id
_entity_poly.type
_entity_poly.pdbx_seq_one_letter_code
_entity_poly.pdbx_strand_id
1 'polypeptide(L)'
;MSGLVYKNVFSLSCVLLLTACSSTAVVRPPEYKTPLIHADEQYKYAALNWTETAGLKGATVAWWNIYQDPVLSQLLQQLNAENLNLKQAEARYRQANALLEQQKASRSVSLSLEGAAKRNGVKHTSPNSQFSTGVQASWIPDVWGRVAKAIEGQQANLEAVQADLAAVKLNQQLLATEAYWNIRVLD
;
A
#
# COMPACT_ATOMS: atom_id res chain seq x y z
N MET A 1 -22.74 -7.49 58.30
CA MET A 1 -21.60 -8.23 57.81
C MET A 1 -21.77 -8.78 56.38
N SER A 2 -22.97 -8.78 55.78
CA SER A 2 -23.24 -9.30 54.44
C SER A 2 -22.77 -8.42 53.25
N GLY A 3 -22.70 -7.09 53.43
CA GLY A 3 -22.33 -6.18 52.32
C GLY A 3 -20.85 -6.15 51.93
N LEU A 4 -19.94 -6.50 52.83
CA LEU A 4 -18.51 -6.52 52.58
C LEU A 4 -18.10 -7.76 51.75
N VAL A 5 -18.76 -8.88 51.99
CA VAL A 5 -18.49 -10.13 51.25
C VAL A 5 -18.95 -10.01 49.78
N TYR A 6 -20.08 -9.34 49.54
CA TYR A 6 -20.61 -9.13 48.19
C TYR A 6 -19.69 -8.22 47.33
N LYS A 7 -19.14 -7.15 47.91
CA LYS A 7 -18.18 -6.27 47.22
C LYS A 7 -16.90 -6.99 46.84
N ASN A 8 -16.38 -7.83 47.72
CA ASN A 8 -15.15 -8.58 47.46
C ASN A 8 -15.35 -9.68 46.43
N VAL A 9 -16.48 -10.36 46.41
CA VAL A 9 -16.83 -11.38 45.42
C VAL A 9 -17.03 -10.75 44.03
N PHE A 10 -17.67 -9.59 43.94
CA PHE A 10 -17.87 -8.88 42.68
C PHE A 10 -16.54 -8.34 42.13
N SER A 11 -15.66 -7.80 42.99
CA SER A 11 -14.33 -7.35 42.61
C SER A 11 -13.44 -8.50 42.12
N LEU A 12 -13.47 -9.64 42.77
CA LEU A 12 -12.71 -10.83 42.40
C LEU A 12 -13.20 -11.43 41.09
N SER A 13 -14.51 -11.43 40.84
CA SER A 13 -15.12 -11.88 39.57
C SER A 13 -14.74 -10.97 38.39
N CYS A 14 -14.67 -9.65 38.61
CA CYS A 14 -14.27 -8.70 37.58
C CYS A 14 -12.76 -8.85 37.18
N VAL A 15 -11.89 -9.12 38.15
CA VAL A 15 -10.47 -9.37 37.93
C VAL A 15 -10.23 -10.68 37.16
N LEU A 16 -11.01 -11.73 37.47
CA LEU A 16 -10.93 -13.03 36.75
C LEU A 16 -11.41 -12.92 35.31
N LEU A 17 -12.38 -12.07 34.99
CA LEU A 17 -12.84 -11.84 33.62
C LEU A 17 -11.83 -11.04 32.76
N LEU A 18 -11.01 -10.20 33.40
CA LEU A 18 -9.96 -9.43 32.68
C LEU A 18 -8.77 -10.28 32.30
N THR A 19 -8.45 -11.34 33.04
CA THR A 19 -7.35 -12.25 32.72
C THR A 19 -7.65 -13.21 31.57
N ALA A 20 -8.92 -13.47 31.27
CA ALA A 20 -9.32 -14.33 30.15
C ALA A 20 -9.08 -13.71 28.77
N CYS A 21 -8.89 -12.39 28.67
CA CYS A 21 -8.66 -11.71 27.39
C CYS A 21 -7.18 -11.63 26.97
N SER A 22 -6.24 -12.15 27.77
CA SER A 22 -4.80 -11.98 27.50
C SER A 22 -4.20 -13.02 26.53
N SER A 23 -4.99 -13.97 26.01
CA SER A 23 -4.49 -15.03 25.13
C SER A 23 -4.87 -14.87 23.64
N THR A 24 -5.07 -13.66 23.16
CA THR A 24 -5.05 -13.45 21.72
C THR A 24 -3.61 -13.51 21.24
N ALA A 25 -3.12 -14.71 21.02
CA ALA A 25 -1.92 -14.91 20.19
C ALA A 25 -2.17 -14.15 18.90
N VAL A 26 -1.48 -13.03 18.71
CA VAL A 26 -1.46 -12.33 17.42
C VAL A 26 -0.87 -13.31 16.43
N VAL A 27 -1.73 -13.98 15.67
CA VAL A 27 -1.30 -14.85 14.57
C VAL A 27 -0.64 -13.93 13.55
N ARG A 28 0.67 -13.82 13.65
CA ARG A 28 1.45 -13.16 12.60
C ARG A 28 1.47 -14.12 11.41
N PRO A 29 1.12 -13.66 10.21
CA PRO A 29 1.37 -14.47 9.02
C PRO A 29 2.87 -14.81 9.00
N PRO A 30 3.25 -16.00 8.55
CA PRO A 30 4.66 -16.35 8.42
C PRO A 30 5.35 -15.29 7.55
N GLU A 31 6.52 -14.84 8.01
CA GLU A 31 7.36 -13.94 7.24
C GLU A 31 7.67 -14.62 5.90
N TYR A 32 7.39 -13.91 4.79
CA TYR A 32 7.73 -14.43 3.47
C TYR A 32 9.26 -14.64 3.40
N LYS A 33 9.66 -15.88 3.30
CA LYS A 33 11.06 -16.24 3.03
C LYS A 33 11.16 -16.60 1.56
N THR A 34 12.01 -15.91 0.85
CA THR A 34 12.34 -16.27 -0.54
C THR A 34 12.79 -17.74 -0.54
N PRO A 35 12.14 -18.62 -1.32
CA PRO A 35 12.59 -20.00 -1.41
C PRO A 35 14.05 -20.03 -1.84
N LEU A 36 14.88 -20.76 -1.09
CA LEU A 36 16.26 -21.04 -1.49
C LEU A 36 16.20 -21.95 -2.71
N ILE A 37 16.24 -21.36 -3.87
CA ILE A 37 16.46 -22.11 -5.10
C ILE A 37 17.93 -22.46 -5.13
N HIS A 38 18.26 -23.72 -4.88
CA HIS A 38 19.60 -24.24 -5.14
C HIS A 38 19.78 -24.26 -6.67
N ALA A 39 20.21 -23.14 -7.23
CA ALA A 39 20.83 -23.17 -8.54
C ALA A 39 22.28 -23.60 -8.37
N ASP A 40 22.73 -24.53 -9.21
CA ASP A 40 24.14 -24.86 -9.24
C ASP A 40 24.97 -23.58 -9.39
N GLU A 41 25.98 -23.37 -8.56
CA GLU A 41 26.80 -22.16 -8.55
C GLU A 41 27.52 -21.93 -9.91
N GLN A 42 27.56 -22.96 -10.75
CA GLN A 42 28.17 -22.89 -12.08
C GLN A 42 27.20 -23.39 -13.14
N TYR A 43 27.03 -22.61 -14.21
CA TYR A 43 26.32 -23.08 -15.39
C TYR A 43 27.04 -24.32 -15.99
N LYS A 44 26.26 -25.28 -16.48
CA LYS A 44 26.74 -26.52 -17.12
C LYS A 44 27.85 -26.30 -18.16
N TYR A 45 27.96 -25.12 -18.75
CA TYR A 45 28.95 -24.70 -19.72
C TYR A 45 29.84 -23.56 -19.24
N ALA A 46 30.08 -23.45 -17.94
CA ALA A 46 30.91 -22.39 -17.34
C ALA A 46 32.41 -22.42 -17.82
N ALA A 47 32.84 -23.48 -18.49
CA ALA A 47 34.15 -23.54 -19.10
C ALA A 47 34.31 -22.63 -20.33
N LEU A 48 33.24 -22.07 -20.89
CA LEU A 48 33.25 -21.06 -21.93
C LEU A 48 33.25 -19.69 -21.25
N ASN A 49 34.31 -18.90 -21.41
CA ASN A 49 34.58 -17.54 -20.91
C ASN A 49 33.31 -16.69 -20.62
N TRP A 50 32.52 -17.09 -19.60
CA TRP A 50 31.41 -16.29 -19.13
C TRP A 50 31.95 -15.20 -18.22
N THR A 51 31.73 -13.96 -18.56
CA THR A 51 32.02 -12.84 -17.67
C THR A 51 30.96 -12.82 -16.59
N GLU A 52 31.36 -12.88 -15.30
CA GLU A 52 30.42 -12.60 -14.21
C GLU A 52 29.78 -11.25 -14.47
N THR A 53 28.48 -11.26 -14.70
CA THR A 53 27.72 -10.03 -14.68
C THR A 53 27.74 -9.53 -13.24
N ALA A 54 28.50 -8.47 -12.97
CA ALA A 54 28.40 -7.74 -11.70
C ALA A 54 26.90 -7.48 -11.47
N GLY A 55 26.32 -8.12 -10.46
CA GLY A 55 24.89 -8.17 -10.24
C GLY A 55 24.29 -6.78 -10.38
N LEU A 56 23.42 -6.59 -11.34
CA LEU A 56 22.67 -5.37 -11.56
C LEU A 56 21.77 -5.19 -10.33
N LYS A 57 22.29 -4.56 -9.30
CA LYS A 57 21.54 -4.20 -8.09
C LYS A 57 20.49 -3.16 -8.47
N GLY A 58 19.30 -3.63 -8.78
CA GLY A 58 18.11 -2.83 -8.98
C GLY A 58 17.93 -2.29 -10.41
N ALA A 59 16.70 -2.29 -10.87
CA ALA A 59 16.24 -1.73 -12.14
C ALA A 59 16.42 -0.20 -12.30
N THR A 60 17.17 0.44 -11.40
CA THR A 60 17.45 1.88 -11.37
C THR A 60 18.69 2.25 -12.18
N VAL A 61 19.52 1.29 -12.52
CA VAL A 61 20.74 1.54 -13.31
C VAL A 61 20.36 1.66 -14.77
N ALA A 62 20.98 2.61 -15.46
CA ALA A 62 20.87 2.75 -16.92
C ALA A 62 21.60 1.57 -17.60
N TRP A 63 20.97 0.38 -17.56
CA TRP A 63 21.51 -0.90 -18.03
C TRP A 63 21.93 -0.86 -19.52
N TRP A 64 21.30 0.02 -20.31
CA TRP A 64 21.60 0.23 -21.72
C TRP A 64 22.96 0.92 -21.97
N ASN A 65 23.59 1.48 -20.93
CA ASN A 65 24.92 2.08 -21.06
C ASN A 65 25.99 1.05 -21.48
N ILE A 66 25.72 -0.23 -21.29
CA ILE A 66 26.59 -1.32 -21.79
C ILE A 66 26.80 -1.27 -23.31
N TYR A 67 25.81 -0.74 -24.04
CA TYR A 67 25.88 -0.63 -25.53
C TYR A 67 26.69 0.59 -25.99
N GLN A 68 27.02 1.52 -25.10
CA GLN A 68 27.78 2.75 -25.39
C GLN A 68 27.21 3.56 -26.58
N ASP A 69 25.89 3.46 -26.79
CA ASP A 69 25.18 4.14 -27.86
C ASP A 69 24.49 5.39 -27.34
N PRO A 70 24.92 6.62 -27.74
CA PRO A 70 24.34 7.86 -27.27
C PRO A 70 22.92 8.09 -27.79
N VAL A 71 22.58 7.59 -28.98
CA VAL A 71 21.24 7.73 -29.55
C VAL A 71 20.24 6.88 -28.78
N LEU A 72 20.58 5.63 -28.48
CA LEU A 72 19.79 4.74 -27.66
C LEU A 72 19.60 5.34 -26.25
N SER A 73 20.67 5.88 -25.69
CA SER A 73 20.61 6.50 -24.35
C SER A 73 19.66 7.69 -24.33
N GLN A 74 19.69 8.57 -25.32
CA GLN A 74 18.78 9.71 -25.43
C GLN A 74 17.33 9.25 -25.61
N LEU A 75 17.08 8.26 -26.47
CA LEU A 75 15.76 7.68 -26.71
C LEU A 75 15.14 7.13 -25.41
N LEU A 76 15.91 6.35 -24.64
CA LEU A 76 15.42 5.76 -23.39
C LEU A 76 15.23 6.80 -22.28
N GLN A 77 16.01 7.89 -22.28
CA GLN A 77 15.76 9.02 -21.38
C GLN A 77 14.44 9.72 -21.70
N GLN A 78 14.15 9.99 -22.98
CA GLN A 78 12.87 10.56 -23.42
C GLN A 78 11.70 9.62 -23.09
N LEU A 79 11.87 8.32 -23.35
CA LEU A 79 10.86 7.32 -23.00
C LEU A 79 10.53 7.37 -21.50
N ASN A 80 11.55 7.41 -20.64
CA ASN A 80 11.32 7.49 -19.18
C ASN A 80 10.56 8.75 -18.76
N ALA A 81 10.68 9.85 -19.49
CA ALA A 81 10.00 11.13 -19.17
C ALA A 81 8.58 11.21 -19.75
N GLU A 82 8.34 10.64 -20.93
CA GLU A 82 7.14 10.93 -21.72
C GLU A 82 6.22 9.73 -21.94
N ASN A 83 6.67 8.51 -21.67
CA ASN A 83 5.88 7.31 -21.94
C ASN A 83 4.57 7.28 -21.16
N LEU A 84 3.45 7.12 -21.86
CA LEU A 84 2.11 7.13 -21.28
C LEU A 84 1.83 5.90 -20.40
N ASN A 85 2.40 4.74 -20.73
CA ASN A 85 2.26 3.54 -19.91
C ASN A 85 2.97 3.70 -18.56
N LEU A 86 4.13 4.38 -18.54
CA LEU A 86 4.81 4.75 -17.30
C LEU A 86 3.99 5.72 -16.47
N LYS A 87 3.46 6.79 -17.09
CA LYS A 87 2.59 7.74 -16.39
C LYS A 87 1.35 7.07 -15.81
N GLN A 88 0.80 6.09 -16.51
CA GLN A 88 -0.32 5.28 -16.01
C GLN A 88 0.09 4.43 -14.80
N ALA A 89 1.23 3.75 -14.86
CA ALA A 89 1.76 2.95 -13.76
C ALA A 89 2.08 3.82 -12.53
N GLU A 90 2.66 5.01 -12.71
CA GLU A 90 2.87 5.99 -11.64
C GLU A 90 1.55 6.48 -11.03
N ALA A 91 0.51 6.67 -11.84
CA ALA A 91 -0.81 7.04 -11.34
C ALA A 91 -1.40 5.93 -10.46
N ARG A 92 -1.22 4.66 -10.84
CA ARG A 92 -1.62 3.50 -10.01
C ARG A 92 -0.85 3.45 -8.69
N TYR A 93 0.45 3.72 -8.72
CA TYR A 93 1.25 3.81 -7.50
C TYR A 93 0.74 4.92 -6.58
N ARG A 94 0.48 6.13 -7.09
CA ARG A 94 -0.11 7.23 -6.31
C ARG A 94 -1.47 6.86 -5.74
N GLN A 95 -2.31 6.14 -6.51
CA GLN A 95 -3.60 5.64 -6.04
C GLN A 95 -3.43 4.65 -4.88
N ALA A 96 -2.54 3.66 -5.01
CA ALA A 96 -2.28 2.69 -3.94
C ALA A 96 -1.78 3.38 -2.66
N ASN A 97 -0.90 4.39 -2.79
CA ASN A 97 -0.42 5.18 -1.67
C ASN A 97 -1.56 5.97 -0.99
N ALA A 98 -2.45 6.58 -1.77
CA ALA A 98 -3.61 7.29 -1.23
C ALA A 98 -4.57 6.35 -0.49
N LEU A 99 -4.78 5.12 -0.98
CA LEU A 99 -5.57 4.10 -0.32
C LEU A 99 -4.95 3.64 1.01
N LEU A 100 -3.61 3.54 1.07
CA LEU A 100 -2.90 3.27 2.31
C LEU A 100 -3.12 4.40 3.33
N GLU A 101 -2.99 5.66 2.92
CA GLU A 101 -3.23 6.81 3.80
C GLU A 101 -4.70 6.88 4.25
N GLN A 102 -5.65 6.58 3.37
CA GLN A 102 -7.06 6.45 3.73
C GLN A 102 -7.27 5.37 4.80
N GLN A 103 -6.61 4.21 4.64
CA GLN A 103 -6.70 3.13 5.62
C GLN A 103 -6.07 3.51 6.96
N LYS A 104 -4.95 4.24 6.95
CA LYS A 104 -4.34 4.79 8.18
C LYS A 104 -5.26 5.80 8.88
N ALA A 105 -5.97 6.64 8.11
CA ALA A 105 -6.90 7.62 8.64
C ALA A 105 -8.08 6.97 9.40
N SER A 106 -8.41 5.70 9.10
CA SER A 106 -9.47 4.97 9.83
C SER A 106 -9.17 4.72 11.32
N ARG A 107 -7.94 4.96 11.77
CA ARG A 107 -7.54 4.95 13.19
C ARG A 107 -7.86 6.26 13.91
N SER A 108 -8.10 7.32 13.15
CA SER A 108 -8.31 8.66 13.68
C SER A 108 -9.74 8.88 14.13
N VAL A 109 -9.94 9.88 14.97
CA VAL A 109 -11.28 10.37 15.34
C VAL A 109 -11.90 11.05 14.12
N SER A 110 -13.13 10.65 13.77
CA SER A 110 -13.93 11.35 12.77
C SER A 110 -14.70 12.49 13.43
N LEU A 111 -14.52 13.69 12.90
CA LEU A 111 -15.27 14.88 13.30
C LEU A 111 -16.15 15.34 12.15
N SER A 112 -17.45 15.48 12.41
CA SER A 112 -18.39 16.08 11.47
C SER A 112 -19.07 17.29 12.09
N LEU A 113 -19.18 18.34 11.29
CA LEU A 113 -19.96 19.54 11.61
C LEU A 113 -21.22 19.49 10.76
N GLU A 114 -22.37 19.51 11.42
CA GLU A 114 -23.66 19.50 10.75
C GLU A 114 -24.38 20.82 10.98
N GLY A 115 -24.96 21.37 9.93
CA GLY A 115 -25.81 22.52 10.01
C GLY A 115 -27.06 22.27 9.19
N ALA A 116 -28.24 22.46 9.76
CA ALA A 116 -29.49 22.34 9.05
C ALA A 116 -30.39 23.54 9.30
N ALA A 117 -31.01 24.02 8.24
CA ALA A 117 -32.09 25.01 8.28
C ALA A 117 -33.35 24.37 7.69
N LYS A 118 -34.39 24.30 8.47
CA LYS A 118 -35.67 23.70 8.08
C LYS A 118 -36.78 24.71 8.25
N ARG A 119 -37.60 24.91 7.21
CA ARG A 119 -38.80 25.73 7.27
C ARG A 119 -39.99 24.84 6.99
N ASN A 120 -40.87 24.70 7.96
CA ASN A 120 -42.10 23.95 7.82
C ASN A 120 -43.27 24.94 7.78
N GLY A 121 -44.10 24.82 6.76
CA GLY A 121 -45.32 25.57 6.63
C GLY A 121 -46.48 24.64 6.28
N VAL A 122 -47.62 24.80 6.98
CA VAL A 122 -48.87 24.12 6.64
C VAL A 122 -49.86 25.19 6.27
N LYS A 123 -50.74 24.88 5.31
CA LYS A 123 -51.77 25.80 4.85
C LYS A 123 -52.62 26.28 6.05
N HIS A 124 -52.72 27.58 6.25
CA HIS A 124 -53.38 28.25 7.38
C HIS A 124 -52.64 28.33 8.72
N THR A 125 -51.31 28.03 8.76
CA THR A 125 -50.51 28.22 9.96
C THR A 125 -49.24 29.01 9.59
N SER A 126 -48.77 29.88 10.50
CA SER A 126 -47.50 30.61 10.33
C SER A 126 -46.36 29.64 10.12
N PRO A 127 -45.51 29.82 9.12
CA PRO A 127 -44.39 28.93 8.90
C PRO A 127 -43.37 29.00 10.07
N ASN A 128 -42.96 27.87 10.54
CA ASN A 128 -41.93 27.76 11.57
C ASN A 128 -40.54 27.50 10.90
N SER A 129 -39.55 28.29 11.29
CA SER A 129 -38.18 28.12 10.88
C SER A 129 -37.36 27.56 12.03
N GLN A 130 -36.66 26.46 11.77
CA GLN A 130 -35.79 25.80 12.72
C GLN A 130 -34.36 25.77 12.17
N PHE A 131 -33.42 26.22 12.99
CA PHE A 131 -32.00 26.13 12.71
C PHE A 131 -31.39 25.18 13.71
N SER A 132 -30.57 24.26 13.24
CA SER A 132 -29.80 23.37 14.08
C SER A 132 -28.35 23.36 13.65
N THR A 133 -27.47 23.31 14.60
CA THR A 133 -26.03 23.11 14.37
C THR A 133 -25.54 22.11 15.39
N GLY A 134 -24.66 21.23 14.95
CA GLY A 134 -24.12 20.18 15.80
C GLY A 134 -22.71 19.78 15.38
N VAL A 135 -21.94 19.35 16.35
CA VAL A 135 -20.63 18.72 16.14
C VAL A 135 -20.74 17.27 16.63
N GLN A 136 -20.40 16.35 15.77
CA GLN A 136 -20.35 14.93 16.10
C GLN A 136 -18.91 14.44 16.02
N ALA A 137 -18.45 13.76 17.07
CA ALA A 137 -17.17 13.06 17.09
C ALA A 137 -17.44 11.56 17.19
N SER A 138 -16.81 10.75 16.37
CA SER A 138 -16.87 9.29 16.46
C SER A 138 -15.47 8.69 16.36
N TRP A 139 -15.24 7.67 17.18
CA TRP A 139 -13.99 6.93 17.20
C TRP A 139 -14.25 5.49 17.62
N ILE A 140 -13.63 4.56 16.90
CA ILE A 140 -13.72 3.13 17.19
C ILE A 140 -12.32 2.63 17.55
N PRO A 141 -12.06 2.29 18.82
CA PRO A 141 -10.77 1.73 19.21
C PRO A 141 -10.54 0.38 18.56
N ASP A 142 -9.33 0.17 18.04
CA ASP A 142 -8.94 -1.09 17.37
C ASP A 142 -8.42 -2.12 18.39
N VAL A 143 -9.31 -2.57 19.27
CA VAL A 143 -8.97 -3.49 20.37
C VAL A 143 -8.47 -4.84 19.86
N TRP A 144 -8.98 -5.30 18.73
CA TRP A 144 -8.69 -6.61 18.15
C TRP A 144 -7.65 -6.57 17.02
N GLY A 145 -7.11 -5.40 16.72
CA GLY A 145 -6.09 -5.23 15.68
C GLY A 145 -6.59 -5.39 14.24
N ARG A 146 -7.92 -5.35 14.00
CA ARG A 146 -8.51 -5.46 12.67
C ARG A 146 -8.03 -4.34 11.73
N VAL A 147 -8.02 -3.10 12.23
CA VAL A 147 -7.58 -1.94 11.44
C VAL A 147 -6.08 -1.99 11.23
N ALA A 148 -5.31 -2.42 12.24
CA ALA A 148 -3.87 -2.61 12.10
C ALA A 148 -3.53 -3.62 10.99
N LYS A 149 -4.24 -4.75 10.94
CA LYS A 149 -4.04 -5.76 9.89
C LYS A 149 -4.49 -5.30 8.51
N ALA A 150 -5.55 -4.50 8.43
CA ALA A 150 -5.97 -3.89 7.16
C ALA A 150 -4.91 -2.90 6.63
N ILE A 151 -4.25 -2.13 7.51
CA ILE A 151 -3.15 -1.24 7.13
C ILE A 151 -1.95 -2.05 6.61
N GLU A 152 -1.57 -3.14 7.30
CA GLU A 152 -0.50 -4.04 6.82
C GLU A 152 -0.83 -4.61 5.41
N GLY A 153 -2.08 -5.00 5.18
CA GLY A 153 -2.52 -5.47 3.86
C GLY A 153 -2.41 -4.40 2.77
N GLN A 154 -2.79 -3.14 3.07
CA GLN A 154 -2.63 -2.04 2.12
C GLN A 154 -1.15 -1.65 1.91
N GLN A 155 -0.32 -1.79 2.93
CA GLN A 155 1.12 -1.60 2.79
C GLN A 155 1.73 -2.64 1.83
N ALA A 156 1.39 -3.91 1.99
CA ALA A 156 1.83 -4.97 1.08
C ALA A 156 1.33 -4.75 -0.35
N ASN A 157 0.10 -4.25 -0.52
CA ASN A 157 -0.43 -3.88 -1.83
C ASN A 157 0.35 -2.72 -2.47
N LEU A 158 0.73 -1.69 -1.69
CA LEU A 158 1.58 -0.60 -2.18
C LEU A 158 2.94 -1.12 -2.66
N GLU A 159 3.56 -2.03 -1.91
CA GLU A 159 4.84 -2.65 -2.27
C GLU A 159 4.72 -3.47 -3.58
N ALA A 160 3.63 -4.21 -3.74
CA ALA A 160 3.34 -4.94 -4.99
C ALA A 160 3.20 -3.98 -6.18
N VAL A 161 2.42 -2.90 -6.05
CA VAL A 161 2.25 -1.90 -7.12
C VAL A 161 3.55 -1.16 -7.42
N GLN A 162 4.43 -0.97 -6.43
CA GLN A 162 5.77 -0.41 -6.63
C GLN A 162 6.66 -1.35 -7.46
N ALA A 163 6.59 -2.65 -7.20
CA ALA A 163 7.29 -3.65 -8.00
C ALA A 163 6.74 -3.70 -9.44
N ASP A 164 5.41 -3.62 -9.61
CA ASP A 164 4.76 -3.55 -10.92
C ASP A 164 5.21 -2.30 -11.72
N LEU A 165 5.33 -1.14 -11.08
CA LEU A 165 5.85 0.07 -11.72
C LEU A 165 7.28 -0.15 -12.24
N ALA A 166 8.15 -0.79 -11.45
CA ALA A 166 9.51 -1.12 -11.86
C ALA A 166 9.51 -2.10 -13.05
N ALA A 167 8.64 -3.10 -13.02
CA ALA A 167 8.50 -4.07 -14.11
C ALA A 167 7.98 -3.43 -15.40
N VAL A 168 6.98 -2.55 -15.32
CA VAL A 168 6.48 -1.79 -16.47
C VAL A 168 7.59 -0.93 -17.06
N LYS A 169 8.37 -0.23 -16.22
CA LYS A 169 9.49 0.59 -16.68
C LYS A 169 10.52 -0.23 -17.45
N LEU A 170 10.95 -1.35 -16.89
CA LEU A 170 11.91 -2.23 -17.52
C LEU A 170 11.38 -2.77 -18.85
N ASN A 171 10.12 -3.20 -18.88
CA ASN A 171 9.49 -3.73 -20.10
C ASN A 171 9.38 -2.69 -21.21
N GLN A 172 9.01 -1.44 -20.88
CA GLN A 172 8.95 -0.37 -21.87
C GLN A 172 10.35 -0.02 -22.43
N GLN A 173 11.37 -0.01 -21.59
CA GLN A 173 12.76 0.18 -22.01
C GLN A 173 13.23 -0.95 -22.91
N LEU A 174 12.89 -2.20 -22.59
CA LEU A 174 13.24 -3.37 -23.40
C LEU A 174 12.60 -3.30 -24.79
N LEU A 175 11.29 -3.04 -24.86
CA LEU A 175 10.56 -2.91 -26.12
C LEU A 175 11.13 -1.81 -27.02
N ALA A 176 11.48 -0.66 -26.44
CA ALA A 176 12.09 0.44 -27.20
C ALA A 176 13.50 0.08 -27.70
N THR A 177 14.28 -0.63 -26.89
CA THR A 177 15.60 -1.10 -27.27
C THR A 177 15.52 -2.12 -28.39
N GLU A 178 14.60 -3.06 -28.32
CA GLU A 178 14.35 -4.04 -29.37
C GLU A 178 13.93 -3.36 -30.68
N ALA A 179 13.00 -2.43 -30.63
CA ALA A 179 12.59 -1.66 -31.82
C ALA A 179 13.73 -0.86 -32.41
N TYR A 180 14.57 -0.22 -31.58
CA TYR A 180 15.77 0.50 -32.04
C TYR A 180 16.72 -0.41 -32.77
N TRP A 181 17.06 -1.57 -32.23
CA TRP A 181 17.98 -2.50 -32.89
C TRP A 181 17.39 -3.11 -34.15
N ASN A 182 16.09 -3.39 -34.20
CA ASN A 182 15.43 -3.86 -35.41
C ASN A 182 15.54 -2.84 -36.55
N ILE A 183 15.42 -1.56 -36.29
CA ILE A 183 15.62 -0.51 -37.30
C ILE A 183 17.08 -0.47 -37.74
N ARG A 184 18.02 -0.54 -36.80
CA ARG A 184 19.48 -0.48 -37.10
C ARG A 184 19.98 -1.67 -37.92
N VAL A 185 19.31 -2.82 -37.86
CA VAL A 185 19.63 -4.00 -38.64
C VAL A 185 19.09 -3.90 -40.09
N LEU A 186 18.01 -3.12 -40.26
CA LEU A 186 17.37 -2.92 -41.56
C LEU A 186 17.99 -1.78 -42.38
N ASP A 187 18.75 -0.88 -41.75
CA ASP A 187 19.53 0.20 -42.40
C ASP A 187 20.89 -0.28 -42.90
#